data_efedd758e48a01c19d3e238b45bd3142
#
_entry.id   efedd758e48a01c19d3e238b45bd3142
#
_cell.length_a   1.000
_cell.length_b   1.000
_cell.length_c   1.000
_cell.angle_alpha   90.00
_cell.angle_beta   90.00
_cell.angle_gamma   90.00
#
_symmetry.space_group_name_H-M   'P 1'
#
loop_
_entity.id
_entity.type
_entity.pdbx_description
1 polymer ?
#
loop_
_entity_poly.entity_id
_entity_poly.type
_entity_poly.pdbx_seq_one_letter_code
_entity_poly.pdbx_strand_id
1 'polypeptide(L)' 'MADYDLLSMEQVAKRLGVSLKSVYRWIDSGELPVSQVGRRTYRIFECDLIKFIYSKQIKKSVKKTGK' A
#
# COMPACT_ATOMS: atom_id res chain seq x y z
N MET A 1 -6.73 -13.48 16.93
CA MET A 1 -6.54 -12.94 16.75
C MET A 1 -5.87 -12.34 16.01
N ALA A 2 -5.98 -12.16 15.22
CA ALA A 2 -5.05 -11.64 14.38
C ALA A 2 -4.77 -10.28 14.75
N ASP A 3 -3.62 -10.04 14.94
CA ASP A 3 -3.25 -8.76 15.32
C ASP A 3 -2.91 -7.92 14.15
N TYR A 4 -2.97 -8.41 12.95
CA TYR A 4 -2.67 -7.61 11.81
C TYR A 4 -3.63 -7.99 10.72
N ASP A 5 -3.98 -7.04 9.92
CA ASP A 5 -4.91 -7.22 8.85
C ASP A 5 -4.17 -7.49 7.56
N LEU A 6 -4.76 -8.32 6.77
CA LEU A 6 -4.27 -8.59 5.44
C LEU A 6 -5.21 -7.92 4.46
N LEU A 7 -4.65 -7.18 3.54
CA LEU A 7 -5.43 -6.42 2.59
C LEU A 7 -5.20 -6.98 1.19
N SER A 8 -6.26 -7.01 0.42
CA SER A 8 -6.11 -7.35 -0.98
C SER A 8 -5.58 -6.14 -1.72
N MET A 9 -5.12 -6.36 -2.93
CA MET A 9 -4.63 -5.24 -3.71
C MET A 9 -5.73 -4.23 -4.00
N GLU A 10 -6.92 -4.72 -4.19
CA GLU A 10 -8.04 -3.83 -4.43
C GLU A 10 -8.35 -2.99 -3.21
N GLN A 11 -8.23 -3.59 -2.04
CA GLN A 11 -8.45 -2.84 -0.82
C GLN A 11 -7.38 -1.78 -0.63
N VAL A 12 -6.15 -2.10 -0.99
CA VAL A 12 -5.07 -1.13 -0.90
C VAL A 12 -5.33 0.03 -1.84
N ALA A 13 -5.72 -0.28 -3.06
CA ALA A 13 -6.00 0.77 -4.02
C ALA A 13 -7.10 1.68 -3.52
N LYS A 14 -8.12 1.09 -2.95
CA LYS A 14 -9.24 1.86 -2.45
C LYS A 14 -8.82 2.74 -1.28
N ARG A 15 -8.04 2.18 -0.38
CA ARG A 15 -7.59 2.96 0.77
C ARG A 15 -6.73 4.13 0.37
N LEU A 16 -5.92 3.96 -0.65
CA LEU A 16 -5.03 5.02 -1.10
C LEU A 16 -5.68 5.94 -2.10
N GLY A 17 -6.84 5.56 -2.60
CA GLY A 17 -7.52 6.38 -3.58
C GLY A 17 -6.82 6.39 -4.92
N VAL A 18 -6.21 5.28 -5.29
CA VAL A 18 -5.50 5.18 -6.55
C VAL A 18 -6.03 3.99 -7.33
N SER A 19 -5.60 3.88 -8.57
CA SER A 19 -6.03 2.76 -9.39
C SER A 19 -5.28 1.51 -9.01
N LEU A 20 -5.88 0.38 -9.32
CA LEU A 20 -5.24 -0.90 -9.05
C LEU A 20 -3.93 -1.00 -9.80
N LYS A 21 -3.87 -0.40 -10.95
CA LYS A 21 -2.67 -0.42 -11.76
C LYS A 21 -1.50 0.22 -11.01
N SER A 22 -1.76 1.28 -10.29
CA SER A 22 -0.72 1.94 -9.51
C SER A 22 -0.19 1.01 -8.43
N VAL A 23 -1.08 0.26 -7.79
CA VAL A 23 -0.64 -0.67 -6.76
C VAL A 23 0.26 -1.74 -7.35
N TYR A 24 -0.12 -2.31 -8.48
CA TYR A 24 0.70 -3.31 -9.13
C TYR A 24 2.06 -2.75 -9.50
N ARG A 25 2.09 -1.51 -9.94
CA ARG A 25 3.34 -0.89 -10.32
C ARG A 25 4.28 -0.79 -9.12
N TRP A 26 3.75 -0.40 -7.99
CA TRP A 26 4.57 -0.28 -6.78
C TRP A 26 5.08 -1.63 -6.33
N ILE A 27 4.27 -2.66 -6.48
CA ILE A 27 4.69 -4.00 -6.11
C ILE A 27 5.79 -4.48 -7.05
N ASP A 28 5.63 -4.23 -8.33
CA ASP A 28 6.63 -4.63 -9.31
C ASP A 28 7.96 -3.96 -9.08
N SER A 29 7.92 -2.69 -8.68
CA SER A 29 9.15 -1.96 -8.47
C SER A 29 9.80 -2.30 -7.14
N GLY A 30 9.11 -3.05 -6.30
CA GLY A 30 9.66 -3.41 -5.01
C GLY A 30 9.42 -2.37 -3.93
N GLU A 31 8.66 -1.34 -4.24
CA GLU A 31 8.41 -0.31 -3.25
C GLU A 31 7.40 -0.75 -2.22
N LEU A 32 6.47 -1.59 -2.60
CA LEU A 32 5.42 -2.03 -1.71
C LEU A 32 5.53 -3.53 -1.52
N PRO A 33 5.87 -4.00 -0.32
CA PRO A 33 6.00 -5.43 -0.08
C PRO A 33 4.65 -6.12 -0.18
N VAL A 34 4.69 -7.33 -0.66
CA VAL A 34 3.48 -8.12 -0.80
C VAL A 34 3.81 -9.55 -0.42
N SER A 35 2.85 -10.21 0.19
CA SER A 35 3.01 -11.61 0.57
C SER A 35 2.17 -12.47 -0.34
N GLN A 36 2.76 -13.54 -0.81
CA GLN A 36 2.03 -14.49 -1.61
C GLN A 36 1.56 -15.61 -0.71
N VAL A 37 0.26 -15.63 -0.45
CA VAL A 37 -0.29 -16.58 0.49
C VAL A 37 -0.93 -17.76 -0.21
N GLY A 38 -0.94 -17.76 -1.52
CA GLY A 38 -1.48 -18.84 -2.28
C GLY A 38 -0.91 -18.78 -3.66
N ARG A 39 -1.39 -19.64 -4.52
CA ARG A 39 -0.82 -19.73 -5.84
C ARG A 39 -0.86 -18.41 -6.57
N ARG A 40 -1.98 -17.76 -6.55
CA ARG A 40 -2.11 -16.44 -7.16
C ARG A 40 -2.76 -15.45 -6.22
N THR A 41 -2.63 -15.74 -4.94
CA THR A 41 -3.28 -14.92 -3.94
C THR A 41 -2.23 -14.09 -3.24
N TYR A 42 -2.33 -12.80 -3.40
CA TYR A 42 -1.39 -11.87 -2.81
C TYR A 42 -2.11 -11.02 -1.79
N ARG A 43 -1.43 -10.77 -0.71
CA ARG A 43 -1.98 -9.95 0.35
C ARG A 43 -0.91 -9.03 0.87
N ILE A 44 -1.33 -7.91 1.38
CA ILE A 44 -0.42 -6.91 1.89
C ILE A 44 -0.76 -6.70 3.35
N PHE A 45 0.26 -6.81 4.20
CA PHE A 45 0.03 -6.52 5.60
C PHE A 45 -0.26 -5.04 5.77
N GLU A 46 -1.20 -4.74 6.63
CA GLU A 46 -1.54 -3.35 6.85
C GLU A 46 -0.34 -2.57 7.36
N CYS A 47 0.47 -3.17 8.19
CA CYS A 47 1.64 -2.46 8.69
C CYS A 47 2.62 -2.15 7.57
N ASP A 48 2.72 -3.03 6.58
CA ASP A 48 3.59 -2.75 5.44
C ASP A 48 3.04 -1.59 4.62
N LEU A 49 1.72 -1.54 4.50
CA LEU A 49 1.10 -0.44 3.79
C LEU A 49 1.38 0.88 4.50
N ILE A 50 1.28 0.86 5.81
CA ILE A 50 1.53 2.07 6.58
C ILE A 50 2.96 2.52 6.41
N LYS A 51 3.90 1.58 6.43
CA LYS A 51 5.29 1.92 6.22
C LYS A 51 5.52 2.50 4.84
N PHE A 52 4.83 1.94 3.86
CA PHE A 52 4.94 2.46 2.51
C PHE A 52 4.46 3.90 2.44
N ILE A 53 3.34 4.17 3.09
CA ILE A 53 2.80 5.52 3.09
C ILE A 53 3.77 6.49 3.75
N TYR A 54 4.35 6.07 4.86
CA TYR A 54 5.32 6.91 5.53
C TYR A 54 6.53 7.18 4.67
N SER A 55 6.95 6.19 3.91
CA SER A 55 8.12 6.36 3.07
C SER A 55 7.86 7.35 1.94
N LYS A 56 6.61 7.57 1.63
CA LYS A 56 6.24 8.53 0.59
C LYS A 56 5.89 9.89 1.16
N GLN A 57 6.00 10.02 2.44
CA GLN A 57 5.62 11.26 3.08
C GLN A 57 6.55 12.39 2.68
N ILE A 58 5.97 13.51 2.37
CA ILE A 58 6.75 14.68 2.00
C ILE A 58 7.02 15.48 3.25
N LYS A 59 8.27 15.66 3.52
CA LYS A 59 8.63 16.34 4.73
C LYS A 59 8.63 17.84 4.66
N LYS A 60 8.67 18.42 3.50
CA LYS A 60 8.63 19.87 3.46
C LYS A 60 7.24 20.31 3.81
N SER A 61 7.12 21.47 4.27
CA SER A 61 5.84 21.96 4.70
C SER A 61 5.01 22.28 3.50
N VAL A 62 4.22 21.42 3.25
CA VAL A 62 3.35 21.62 2.16
C VAL A 62 2.07 22.17 2.63
N LYS A 63 1.52 22.79 2.33
CA LYS A 63 0.47 23.06 2.84
C LYS A 63 -0.57 22.91 2.14
N LYS A 64 -0.50 22.65 1.96
CA LYS A 64 -1.24 22.39 1.43
C LYS A 64 -1.93 22.15 0.90
N THR A 65 -2.24 22.27 0.84
CA THR A 65 -2.80 22.03 0.34
C THR A 65 -3.43 21.75 -0.19
N GLY A 66 -3.60 21.96 -0.17
CA GLY A 66 -4.15 21.56 -0.62
C GLY A 66 -4.51 21.45 -1.16
N LYS A 67 -4.59 21.60 -1.17
CA LYS A 67 -4.88 21.39 -1.65
C LYS A 67 -5.08 21.26 -1.81
#